data_a66cdaa0efa299bb72f42a6c1153fcb1
#
_entry.id   a66cdaa0efa299bb72f42a6c1153fcb1
#
_cell.length_a   1.000
_cell.length_b   1.000
_cell.length_c   1.000
_cell.angle_alpha   90.00
_cell.angle_beta   90.00
_cell.angle_gamma   90.00
#
_symmetry.space_group_name_H-M   'P 1'
#
loop_
_entity.id
_entity.type
_entity.pdbx_description
1 polymer ?
#
loop_
_entity_poly.entity_id
_entity_poly.type
_entity_poly.pdbx_seq_one_letter_code
_entity_poly.pdbx_strand_id
1 'polypeptide(L)'
;TDGKFRQVTAIGEMRSLPDGEHYTAMNADKSMIIKYSYRTGNPVDTLFNARKARECTFTDFDGYTISSTGHHILVWRDTESIYRRSTKAVVYDYDVRRNYVKPISDAKGKQMIPTFSPDGRMCAYVRDNNIWIRKFDFDTEVQVTKDGELNKILNGITDWVYEEEFAVTNLMAWSPDSEYLAFVRFDESEVPEYSMQMYGEGLYPGYYEYKYPKAGQKNSKV
;
A
#
# COMPACT_ATOMS: atom_id res chain seq x y z
N THR A 1 -31.32 -2.68 4.01
CA THR A 1 -31.50 -1.93 2.74
C THR A 1 -31.07 -2.84 1.60
N ASP A 2 -32.00 -3.21 0.73
CA ASP A 2 -31.87 -4.25 -0.31
C ASP A 2 -30.95 -3.89 -1.49
N GLY A 3 -30.06 -2.94 -1.34
CA GLY A 3 -29.11 -2.52 -2.40
C GLY A 3 -29.75 -1.88 -3.64
N LYS A 4 -31.07 -1.68 -3.65
CA LYS A 4 -31.84 -1.16 -4.80
C LYS A 4 -31.39 0.23 -5.30
N PHE A 5 -30.67 0.97 -4.47
CA PHE A 5 -30.19 2.33 -4.81
C PHE A 5 -28.66 2.38 -4.91
N ARG A 6 -27.98 1.22 -4.92
CA ARG A 6 -26.53 1.17 -5.08
C ARG A 6 -26.19 1.39 -6.56
N GLN A 7 -25.57 2.51 -6.85
CA GLN A 7 -25.00 2.73 -8.18
C GLN A 7 -23.81 1.81 -8.37
N VAL A 8 -23.91 0.91 -9.34
CA VAL A 8 -22.79 0.06 -9.74
C VAL A 8 -22.00 0.82 -10.80
N THR A 9 -20.78 1.21 -10.51
CA THR A 9 -19.86 1.75 -11.51
C THR A 9 -19.42 0.61 -12.42
N ALA A 10 -19.55 0.79 -13.73
CA ALA A 10 -19.19 -0.23 -14.72
C ALA A 10 -17.69 -0.54 -14.74
N ILE A 11 -16.86 0.39 -14.27
CA ILE A 11 -15.41 0.27 -14.19
C ILE A 11 -15.01 0.65 -12.78
N GLY A 12 -14.21 -0.19 -12.13
CA GLY A 12 -13.64 0.08 -10.82
C GLY A 12 -12.62 1.23 -10.88
N GLU A 13 -11.68 1.28 -9.96
CA GLU A 13 -10.65 2.30 -9.91
C GLU A 13 -9.88 2.39 -11.23
N MET A 14 -10.05 3.48 -11.95
CA MET A 14 -9.28 3.77 -13.16
C MET A 14 -7.96 4.46 -12.79
N ARG A 15 -6.86 4.03 -13.39
CA ARG A 15 -5.54 4.63 -13.22
C ARG A 15 -5.00 5.05 -14.58
N SER A 16 -4.87 6.36 -14.77
CA SER A 16 -4.32 6.94 -16.00
C SER A 16 -2.89 6.49 -16.21
N LEU A 17 -2.55 6.19 -17.46
CA LEU A 17 -1.15 5.97 -17.86
C LEU A 17 -0.50 7.28 -18.32
N PRO A 18 0.84 7.38 -18.24
CA PRO A 18 1.57 8.59 -18.61
C PRO A 18 1.42 9.01 -20.08
N ASP A 19 0.98 8.10 -20.95
CA ASP A 19 0.76 8.39 -22.38
C ASP A 19 -0.46 9.30 -22.64
N GLY A 20 -1.32 9.53 -21.63
CA GLY A 20 -2.53 10.35 -21.74
C GLY A 20 -3.65 9.75 -22.62
N GLU A 21 -3.42 8.61 -23.24
CA GLU A 21 -4.37 7.95 -24.15
C GLU A 21 -5.04 6.72 -23.53
N HIS A 22 -4.44 6.17 -22.48
CA HIS A 22 -4.86 4.92 -21.89
C HIS A 22 -5.01 5.01 -20.37
N TYR A 23 -5.81 4.11 -19.85
CA TYR A 23 -5.94 3.85 -18.42
C TYR A 23 -5.90 2.36 -18.14
N THR A 24 -5.66 2.00 -16.89
CA THR A 24 -5.74 0.62 -16.44
C THR A 24 -6.84 0.46 -15.39
N ALA A 25 -7.42 -0.71 -15.33
CA ALA A 25 -8.37 -1.12 -14.30
C ALA A 25 -8.27 -2.62 -14.05
N MET A 26 -8.67 -3.05 -12.86
CA MET A 26 -8.86 -4.48 -12.58
C MET A 26 -10.14 -4.98 -13.25
N ASN A 27 -10.12 -6.24 -13.67
CA ASN A 27 -11.35 -6.92 -14.11
C ASN A 27 -12.26 -7.27 -12.91
N ALA A 28 -13.47 -7.73 -13.19
CA ALA A 28 -14.51 -7.96 -12.18
C ALA A 28 -14.12 -9.00 -11.10
N ASP A 29 -13.38 -10.04 -11.47
CA ASP A 29 -12.92 -11.09 -10.55
C ASP A 29 -11.54 -10.77 -9.92
N LYS A 30 -11.02 -9.55 -10.15
CA LYS A 30 -9.75 -9.06 -9.61
C LYS A 30 -8.55 -9.96 -9.92
N SER A 31 -8.56 -10.63 -11.05
CA SER A 31 -7.47 -11.54 -11.47
C SER A 31 -6.53 -10.93 -12.51
N MET A 32 -6.93 -9.82 -13.14
CA MET A 32 -6.20 -9.18 -14.23
C MET A 32 -6.15 -7.66 -14.07
N ILE A 33 -5.07 -7.07 -14.58
CA ILE A 33 -4.94 -5.63 -14.84
C ILE A 33 -5.05 -5.44 -16.35
N ILE A 34 -6.08 -4.73 -16.79
CA ILE A 34 -6.38 -4.53 -18.20
C ILE A 34 -6.11 -3.07 -18.56
N LYS A 35 -5.43 -2.85 -19.68
CA LYS A 35 -5.23 -1.56 -20.31
C LYS A 35 -6.38 -1.24 -21.25
N TYR A 36 -6.96 -0.06 -21.12
CA TYR A 36 -8.08 0.43 -21.92
C TYR A 36 -7.71 1.72 -22.65
N SER A 37 -8.32 1.96 -23.79
CA SER A 37 -8.23 3.24 -24.49
C SER A 37 -9.29 4.22 -23.98
N TYR A 38 -8.89 5.43 -23.63
CA TYR A 38 -9.82 6.52 -23.30
C TYR A 38 -10.74 6.87 -24.47
N ARG A 39 -10.21 6.76 -25.67
CA ARG A 39 -10.95 7.13 -26.90
C ARG A 39 -12.12 6.20 -27.19
N THR A 40 -11.96 4.91 -26.95
CA THR A 40 -12.94 3.90 -27.36
C THR A 40 -13.63 3.21 -26.18
N GLY A 41 -13.05 3.28 -24.97
CA GLY A 41 -13.47 2.48 -23.82
C GLY A 41 -13.15 0.99 -23.93
N ASN A 42 -12.55 0.54 -25.04
CA ASN A 42 -12.27 -0.86 -25.28
C ASN A 42 -10.95 -1.29 -24.63
N PRO A 43 -10.84 -2.59 -24.22
CA PRO A 43 -9.57 -3.16 -23.80
C PRO A 43 -8.58 -3.19 -24.97
N VAL A 44 -7.33 -2.85 -24.68
CA VAL A 44 -6.21 -2.80 -25.64
C VAL A 44 -5.21 -3.91 -25.33
N ASP A 45 -4.95 -4.14 -24.03
CA ASP A 45 -3.92 -5.09 -23.58
C ASP A 45 -4.23 -5.61 -22.17
N THR A 46 -3.58 -6.70 -21.79
CA THR A 46 -3.58 -7.24 -20.43
C THR A 46 -2.17 -7.11 -19.86
N LEU A 47 -1.98 -6.19 -18.91
CA LEU A 47 -0.67 -5.92 -18.31
C LEU A 47 -0.25 -6.97 -17.28
N PHE A 48 -1.23 -7.56 -16.59
CA PHE A 48 -1.01 -8.62 -15.60
C PHE A 48 -2.17 -9.61 -15.59
N ASN A 49 -1.85 -10.88 -15.44
CA ASN A 49 -2.83 -11.94 -15.23
C ASN A 49 -2.31 -12.92 -14.19
N ALA A 50 -2.91 -12.94 -13.00
CA ALA A 50 -2.50 -13.75 -11.88
C ALA A 50 -2.50 -15.26 -12.21
N ARG A 51 -3.37 -15.72 -13.10
CA ARG A 51 -3.47 -17.14 -13.51
C ARG A 51 -2.44 -17.57 -14.55
N LYS A 52 -1.72 -16.60 -15.17
CA LYS A 52 -0.73 -16.85 -16.23
C LYS A 52 0.69 -16.41 -15.87
N ALA A 53 0.82 -15.56 -14.85
CA ALA A 53 2.12 -15.12 -14.38
C ALA A 53 2.88 -16.28 -13.69
N ARG A 54 4.16 -16.40 -13.99
CA ARG A 54 5.01 -17.45 -13.40
C ARG A 54 5.20 -17.18 -11.92
N GLU A 55 5.25 -18.26 -11.11
CA GLU A 55 5.42 -18.24 -9.65
C GLU A 55 4.32 -17.45 -8.91
N CYS A 56 3.25 -17.10 -9.57
CA CYS A 56 2.10 -16.50 -8.92
C CYS A 56 1.34 -17.55 -8.12
N THR A 57 1.24 -17.36 -6.81
CA THR A 57 0.61 -18.30 -5.87
C THR A 57 -0.83 -17.94 -5.53
N PHE A 58 -1.39 -16.92 -6.19
CA PHE A 58 -2.74 -16.41 -5.97
C PHE A 58 -3.49 -16.24 -7.29
N THR A 59 -4.80 -16.14 -7.22
CA THR A 59 -5.69 -15.99 -8.39
C THR A 59 -6.37 -14.64 -8.47
N ASP A 60 -6.33 -13.87 -7.39
CA ASP A 60 -6.97 -12.57 -7.22
C ASP A 60 -6.10 -11.66 -6.35
N PHE A 61 -6.30 -10.34 -6.44
CA PHE A 61 -5.55 -9.35 -5.68
C PHE A 61 -6.42 -8.12 -5.37
N ASP A 62 -6.06 -7.37 -4.33
CA ASP A 62 -6.87 -6.25 -3.82
C ASP A 62 -6.58 -4.93 -4.53
N GLY A 63 -5.35 -4.77 -5.04
CA GLY A 63 -4.95 -3.55 -5.73
C GLY A 63 -3.55 -3.65 -6.33
N TYR A 64 -3.14 -2.59 -7.02
CA TYR A 64 -1.87 -2.56 -7.73
C TYR A 64 -1.32 -1.14 -7.89
N THR A 65 -0.05 -1.03 -8.23
CA THR A 65 0.58 0.19 -8.77
C THR A 65 1.62 -0.18 -9.82
N ILE A 66 1.85 0.70 -10.78
CA ILE A 66 2.74 0.46 -11.93
C ILE A 66 3.93 1.40 -11.81
N SER A 67 5.15 0.89 -12.02
CA SER A 67 6.34 1.72 -12.07
C SER A 67 6.29 2.70 -13.27
N SER A 68 6.99 3.82 -13.18
CA SER A 68 7.08 4.82 -14.24
C SER A 68 7.54 4.24 -15.58
N THR A 69 8.39 3.23 -15.53
CA THR A 69 8.92 2.52 -16.71
C THR A 69 7.99 1.44 -17.25
N GLY A 70 6.96 1.04 -16.50
CA GLY A 70 6.08 -0.09 -16.82
C GLY A 70 6.74 -1.47 -16.69
N HIS A 71 7.99 -1.56 -16.18
CA HIS A 71 8.72 -2.84 -16.09
C HIS A 71 8.35 -3.64 -14.84
N HIS A 72 7.88 -2.97 -13.79
CA HIS A 72 7.44 -3.57 -12.55
C HIS A 72 6.03 -3.14 -12.22
N ILE A 73 5.22 -4.08 -11.76
CA ILE A 73 3.88 -3.84 -11.22
C ILE A 73 3.85 -4.44 -9.81
N LEU A 74 3.58 -3.61 -8.81
CA LEU A 74 3.27 -4.12 -7.49
C LEU A 74 1.80 -4.48 -7.43
N VAL A 75 1.52 -5.68 -6.97
CA VAL A 75 0.16 -6.15 -6.66
C VAL A 75 0.12 -6.55 -5.19
N TRP A 76 -1.02 -6.35 -4.54
CA TRP A 76 -1.16 -6.72 -3.14
C TRP A 76 -2.46 -7.41 -2.86
N ARG A 77 -2.44 -8.22 -1.79
CA ARG A 77 -3.59 -8.98 -1.32
C ARG A 77 -3.60 -9.11 0.21
N ASP A 78 -4.66 -9.70 0.71
CA ASP A 78 -4.85 -9.90 2.15
C ASP A 78 -4.77 -8.58 2.92
N THR A 79 -5.41 -7.55 2.35
CA THR A 79 -5.41 -6.19 2.88
C THR A 79 -6.15 -6.13 4.21
N GLU A 80 -5.49 -5.58 5.22
CA GLU A 80 -6.05 -5.29 6.54
C GLU A 80 -6.07 -3.78 6.77
N SER A 81 -7.20 -3.27 7.25
CA SER A 81 -7.28 -1.88 7.72
C SER A 81 -6.56 -1.74 9.07
N ILE A 82 -5.82 -0.63 9.22
CA ILE A 82 -5.21 -0.23 10.49
C ILE A 82 -6.10 0.81 11.15
N TYR A 83 -6.33 1.93 10.46
CA TYR A 83 -7.28 2.96 10.84
C TYR A 83 -8.28 3.18 9.71
N ARG A 84 -8.82 4.38 9.56
CA ARG A 84 -9.81 4.71 8.54
C ARG A 84 -9.27 4.58 7.11
N ARG A 85 -8.00 4.91 6.88
CA ARG A 85 -7.37 5.01 5.56
C ARG A 85 -6.15 4.12 5.40
N SER A 86 -5.36 3.99 6.45
CA SER A 86 -4.14 3.18 6.42
C SER A 86 -4.46 1.70 6.39
N THR A 87 -3.71 1.01 5.57
CA THR A 87 -3.82 -0.43 5.37
C THR A 87 -2.44 -1.08 5.33
N LYS A 88 -2.39 -2.35 5.61
CA LYS A 88 -1.23 -3.23 5.37
C LYS A 88 -1.67 -4.44 4.56
N ALA A 89 -0.80 -4.91 3.68
CA ALA A 89 -1.10 -6.02 2.78
C ALA A 89 0.16 -6.83 2.46
N VAL A 90 -0.01 -8.03 1.95
CA VAL A 90 1.11 -8.79 1.36
C VAL A 90 1.34 -8.26 -0.04
N VAL A 91 2.50 -7.66 -0.27
CA VAL A 91 2.87 -7.02 -1.54
C VAL A 91 3.77 -7.94 -2.35
N TYR A 92 3.51 -8.03 -3.64
CA TYR A 92 4.27 -8.79 -4.62
C TYR A 92 4.76 -7.87 -5.73
N ASP A 93 5.95 -8.16 -6.23
CA ASP A 93 6.52 -7.57 -7.44
C ASP A 93 6.25 -8.51 -8.63
N TYR A 94 5.65 -7.96 -9.67
CA TYR A 94 5.56 -8.61 -10.97
C TYR A 94 6.54 -7.96 -11.94
N ASP A 95 7.58 -8.71 -12.31
CA ASP A 95 8.50 -8.34 -13.40
C ASP A 95 7.81 -8.64 -14.74
N VAL A 96 7.41 -7.59 -15.43
CA VAL A 96 6.67 -7.67 -16.70
C VAL A 96 7.48 -8.38 -17.79
N ARG A 97 8.79 -8.11 -17.85
CA ARG A 97 9.67 -8.67 -18.89
C ARG A 97 9.88 -10.17 -18.74
N ARG A 98 9.94 -10.62 -17.48
CA ARG A 98 10.14 -12.04 -17.15
C ARG A 98 8.83 -12.81 -16.99
N ASN A 99 7.69 -12.10 -16.95
CA ASN A 99 6.38 -12.65 -16.58
C ASN A 99 6.47 -13.43 -15.25
N TYR A 100 7.04 -12.81 -14.24
CA TYR A 100 7.42 -13.48 -13.00
C TYR A 100 6.95 -12.69 -11.78
N VAL A 101 6.33 -13.37 -10.81
CA VAL A 101 5.83 -12.79 -9.56
C VAL A 101 6.67 -13.29 -8.39
N LYS A 102 7.02 -12.40 -7.47
CA LYS A 102 7.67 -12.73 -6.20
C LYS A 102 7.19 -11.80 -5.08
N PRO A 103 7.25 -12.21 -3.81
CA PRO A 103 7.05 -11.30 -2.69
C PRO A 103 8.04 -10.13 -2.75
N ILE A 104 7.59 -8.92 -2.37
CA ILE A 104 8.48 -7.75 -2.32
C ILE A 104 9.50 -7.87 -1.18
N SER A 105 9.15 -8.60 -0.13
CA SER A 105 9.98 -8.83 1.05
C SER A 105 10.30 -10.30 1.21
N ASP A 106 11.53 -10.61 1.61
CA ASP A 106 11.98 -11.97 1.93
C ASP A 106 11.47 -12.41 3.32
N ALA A 107 11.10 -11.46 4.17
CA ALA A 107 10.56 -11.74 5.49
C ALA A 107 9.02 -11.87 5.46
N LYS A 108 8.50 -12.66 6.39
CA LYS A 108 7.05 -12.74 6.63
C LYS A 108 6.54 -11.42 7.18
N GLY A 109 5.28 -11.12 6.90
CA GLY A 109 4.60 -9.92 7.38
C GLY A 109 3.99 -9.12 6.25
N LYS A 110 3.18 -8.14 6.62
CA LYS A 110 2.50 -7.24 5.67
C LYS A 110 3.27 -5.94 5.55
N GLN A 111 3.22 -5.34 4.39
CA GLN A 111 3.85 -4.07 4.06
C GLN A 111 2.79 -2.97 3.96
N MET A 112 3.21 -1.74 4.25
CA MET A 112 2.40 -0.54 4.12
C MET A 112 3.00 0.37 3.05
N ILE A 113 2.16 1.13 2.36
CA ILE A 113 2.51 2.24 1.47
C ILE A 113 3.67 1.97 0.51
N PRO A 114 3.66 0.88 -0.29
CA PRO A 114 4.71 0.61 -1.26
C PRO A 114 4.79 1.76 -2.28
N THR A 115 5.96 2.38 -2.38
CA THR A 115 6.21 3.60 -3.17
C THR A 115 7.41 3.40 -4.08
N PHE A 116 7.18 3.36 -5.40
CA PHE A 116 8.25 3.27 -6.38
C PHE A 116 9.16 4.49 -6.37
N SER A 117 10.46 4.28 -6.61
CA SER A 117 11.35 5.36 -7.01
C SER A 117 10.95 5.91 -8.40
N PRO A 118 11.22 7.20 -8.71
CA PRO A 118 10.89 7.80 -10.01
C PRO A 118 11.45 7.06 -11.22
N ASP A 119 12.62 6.44 -11.10
CA ASP A 119 13.24 5.62 -12.14
C ASP A 119 12.64 4.19 -12.25
N GLY A 120 11.77 3.81 -11.31
CA GLY A 120 11.11 2.50 -11.27
C GLY A 120 12.01 1.33 -10.91
N ARG A 121 13.24 1.57 -10.43
CA ARG A 121 14.23 0.53 -10.10
C ARG A 121 14.20 0.09 -8.64
N MET A 122 13.52 0.86 -7.79
CA MET A 122 13.41 0.60 -6.37
C MET A 122 11.97 0.80 -5.89
N CYS A 123 11.66 0.18 -4.76
CA CYS A 123 10.42 0.42 -4.01
C CYS A 123 10.73 0.57 -2.53
N ALA A 124 10.33 1.70 -1.94
CA ALA A 124 10.30 1.87 -0.50
C ALA A 124 8.96 1.40 0.06
N TYR A 125 8.96 0.81 1.23
CA TYR A 125 7.75 0.41 1.95
C TYR A 125 8.02 0.36 3.45
N VAL A 126 6.96 0.32 4.25
CA VAL A 126 7.08 0.20 5.70
C VAL A 126 6.67 -1.20 6.14
N ARG A 127 7.47 -1.83 6.98
CA ARG A 127 7.20 -3.06 7.71
C ARG A 127 7.67 -2.91 9.15
N ASP A 128 6.80 -3.26 10.09
CA ASP A 128 7.08 -3.15 11.54
C ASP A 128 7.60 -1.75 11.93
N ASN A 129 6.90 -0.70 11.44
CA ASN A 129 7.20 0.72 11.65
C ASN A 129 8.60 1.17 11.17
N ASN A 130 9.27 0.35 10.38
CA ASN A 130 10.56 0.64 9.76
C ASN A 130 10.48 0.70 8.25
N ILE A 131 11.28 1.60 7.67
CA ILE A 131 11.40 1.75 6.23
C ILE A 131 12.37 0.71 5.69
N TRP A 132 11.93 0.08 4.59
CA TRP A 132 12.69 -0.89 3.82
C TRP A 132 12.71 -0.47 2.35
N ILE A 133 13.77 -0.81 1.64
CA ILE A 133 13.91 -0.58 0.19
C ILE A 133 14.21 -1.89 -0.51
N ARG A 134 13.37 -2.26 -1.48
CA ARG A 134 13.66 -3.32 -2.45
C ARG A 134 14.32 -2.72 -3.67
N LYS A 135 15.47 -3.26 -4.08
CA LYS A 135 16.18 -2.92 -5.32
C LYS A 135 15.94 -4.05 -6.33
N PHE A 136 15.21 -3.75 -7.40
CA PHE A 136 14.77 -4.78 -8.34
C PHE A 136 15.90 -5.36 -9.17
N ASP A 137 16.85 -4.52 -9.62
CA ASP A 137 17.98 -4.96 -10.46
C ASP A 137 18.88 -5.98 -9.76
N PHE A 138 19.07 -5.83 -8.47
CA PHE A 138 19.95 -6.66 -7.65
C PHE A 138 19.21 -7.70 -6.82
N ASP A 139 17.90 -7.66 -6.87
CA ASP A 139 17.02 -8.51 -6.05
C ASP A 139 17.36 -8.47 -4.55
N THR A 140 17.66 -7.28 -4.04
CA THR A 140 18.09 -7.08 -2.65
C THR A 140 17.10 -6.24 -1.86
N GLU A 141 16.94 -6.56 -0.60
CA GLU A 141 16.16 -5.80 0.39
C GLU A 141 17.10 -5.15 1.40
N VAL A 142 16.89 -3.87 1.70
CA VAL A 142 17.70 -3.11 2.66
C VAL A 142 16.81 -2.45 3.69
N GLN A 143 17.12 -2.64 4.97
CA GLN A 143 16.48 -1.93 6.06
C GLN A 143 17.10 -0.55 6.22
N VAL A 144 16.31 0.52 6.12
CA VAL A 144 16.76 1.91 6.22
C VAL A 144 16.72 2.41 7.65
N THR A 145 15.58 2.23 8.33
CA THR A 145 15.41 2.61 9.75
C THR A 145 15.34 1.36 10.64
N LYS A 146 15.73 1.50 11.92
CA LYS A 146 15.83 0.36 12.84
C LYS A 146 15.20 0.61 14.20
N ASP A 147 14.67 1.80 14.41
CA ASP A 147 14.12 2.26 15.69
C ASP A 147 12.58 2.23 15.73
N GLY A 148 11.95 1.77 14.65
CA GLY A 148 10.50 1.63 14.58
C GLY A 148 9.98 0.64 15.63
N GLU A 149 8.99 1.07 16.41
CA GLU A 149 8.37 0.29 17.47
C GLU A 149 6.90 0.69 17.59
N LEU A 150 6.01 -0.30 17.70
CA LEU A 150 4.57 -0.07 17.85
C LEU A 150 4.26 0.82 19.06
N ASN A 151 3.39 1.81 18.87
CA ASN A 151 3.00 2.79 19.88
C ASN A 151 4.16 3.65 20.44
N LYS A 152 5.28 3.73 19.72
CA LYS A 152 6.43 4.57 20.09
C LYS A 152 7.02 5.32 18.91
N ILE A 153 7.56 4.61 17.92
CA ILE A 153 8.27 5.23 16.80
C ILE A 153 7.70 4.74 15.49
N LEU A 154 7.27 5.70 14.67
CA LEU A 154 6.74 5.45 13.33
C LEU A 154 7.66 6.13 12.31
N ASN A 155 8.13 5.37 11.33
CA ASN A 155 8.98 5.87 10.25
C ASN A 155 8.24 5.81 8.92
N GLY A 156 8.06 6.96 8.24
CA GLY A 156 7.47 7.05 6.91
C GLY A 156 5.95 6.91 6.84
N ILE A 157 5.30 6.64 7.97
CA ILE A 157 3.84 6.57 8.14
C ILE A 157 3.37 7.57 9.17
N THR A 158 2.07 7.82 9.25
CA THR A 158 1.47 8.77 10.19
C THR A 158 1.01 8.10 11.47
N ASP A 159 0.89 8.90 12.53
CA ASP A 159 0.09 8.56 13.68
C ASP A 159 -1.43 8.69 13.37
N TRP A 160 -2.25 8.33 14.34
CA TRP A 160 -3.71 8.39 14.20
C TRP A 160 -4.23 9.80 13.88
N VAL A 161 -3.69 10.85 14.53
CA VAL A 161 -4.15 12.24 14.39
C VAL A 161 -3.93 12.75 12.98
N TYR A 162 -2.72 12.57 12.43
CA TYR A 162 -2.39 13.04 11.09
C TYR A 162 -3.19 12.29 10.02
N GLU A 163 -3.45 11.00 10.22
CA GLU A 163 -4.31 10.25 9.31
C GLU A 163 -5.76 10.75 9.35
N GLU A 164 -6.32 10.94 10.53
CA GLU A 164 -7.73 11.30 10.69
C GLU A 164 -7.99 12.74 10.28
N GLU A 165 -7.16 13.69 10.72
CA GLU A 165 -7.39 15.12 10.54
C GLU A 165 -6.90 15.64 9.18
N PHE A 166 -5.80 15.09 8.66
CA PHE A 166 -5.19 15.56 7.42
C PHE A 166 -5.34 14.60 6.24
N ALA A 167 -5.94 13.42 6.44
CA ALA A 167 -6.09 12.38 5.43
C ALA A 167 -4.77 11.92 4.80
N VAL A 168 -3.68 11.95 5.57
CA VAL A 168 -2.35 11.55 5.14
C VAL A 168 -2.03 10.16 5.68
N THR A 169 -1.47 9.30 4.85
CA THR A 169 -1.02 7.95 5.24
C THR A 169 0.43 7.68 4.85
N ASN A 170 0.92 8.35 3.80
CA ASN A 170 2.27 8.19 3.29
C ASN A 170 3.09 9.45 3.58
N LEU A 171 4.17 9.28 4.32
CA LEU A 171 5.13 10.33 4.66
C LEU A 171 6.53 9.97 4.19
N MET A 172 6.62 9.33 3.02
CA MET A 172 7.85 9.10 2.28
C MET A 172 7.77 9.78 0.92
N ALA A 173 8.87 10.38 0.50
CA ALA A 173 8.99 10.98 -0.83
C ALA A 173 10.40 10.73 -1.40
N TRP A 174 10.46 10.18 -2.62
CA TRP A 174 11.69 10.06 -3.36
C TRP A 174 12.11 11.39 -4.00
N SER A 175 13.41 11.67 -4.05
CA SER A 175 13.92 12.74 -4.90
C SER A 175 13.70 12.41 -6.38
N PRO A 176 13.58 13.43 -7.26
CA PRO A 176 13.33 13.20 -8.69
C PRO A 176 14.40 12.35 -9.39
N ASP A 177 15.64 12.39 -8.92
CA ASP A 177 16.76 11.58 -9.40
C ASP A 177 16.83 10.17 -8.80
N SER A 178 15.91 9.84 -7.91
CA SER A 178 15.84 8.54 -7.21
C SER A 178 17.02 8.25 -6.26
N GLU A 179 17.84 9.25 -5.93
CA GLU A 179 19.03 9.06 -5.08
C GLU A 179 18.69 9.15 -3.59
N TYR A 180 17.66 9.93 -3.22
CA TYR A 180 17.31 10.21 -1.83
C TYR A 180 15.86 9.82 -1.55
N LEU A 181 15.62 9.36 -0.33
CA LEU A 181 14.29 9.15 0.23
C LEU A 181 14.13 10.03 1.47
N ALA A 182 13.29 11.06 1.37
CA ALA A 182 12.86 11.85 2.52
C ALA A 182 11.71 11.13 3.22
N PHE A 183 11.68 11.19 4.55
CA PHE A 183 10.57 10.65 5.33
C PHE A 183 10.37 11.44 6.63
N VAL A 184 9.17 11.34 7.17
CA VAL A 184 8.86 11.88 8.51
C VAL A 184 8.93 10.76 9.53
N ARG A 185 9.48 11.07 10.69
CA ARG A 185 9.55 10.19 11.86
C ARG A 185 8.69 10.77 12.96
N PHE A 186 7.75 9.97 13.47
CA PHE A 186 6.95 10.31 14.64
C PHE A 186 7.48 9.61 15.89
N ASP A 187 7.53 10.35 17.00
CA ASP A 187 7.70 9.79 18.34
C ASP A 187 6.41 10.01 19.13
N GLU A 188 5.62 8.96 19.26
CA GLU A 188 4.36 8.93 19.99
C GLU A 188 4.49 8.30 21.39
N SER A 189 5.73 8.14 21.91
CA SER A 189 6.00 7.48 23.19
C SER A 189 5.29 8.17 24.36
N GLU A 190 5.17 9.50 24.32
CA GLU A 190 4.50 10.29 25.36
C GLU A 190 3.00 10.53 25.12
N VAL A 191 2.47 10.08 23.98
CA VAL A 191 1.03 10.17 23.69
C VAL A 191 0.29 9.13 24.53
N PRO A 192 -0.79 9.51 25.23
CA PRO A 192 -1.58 8.55 26.00
C PRO A 192 -2.23 7.47 25.12
N GLU A 193 -2.34 6.27 25.67
CA GLU A 193 -3.09 5.18 25.03
C GLU A 193 -4.58 5.30 25.33
N TYR A 194 -5.38 4.97 24.34
CA TYR A 194 -6.82 4.83 24.44
C TYR A 194 -7.20 3.38 24.15
N SER A 195 -7.98 2.79 25.04
CA SER A 195 -8.50 1.42 24.88
C SER A 195 -9.96 1.49 24.45
N MET A 196 -10.25 0.99 23.27
CA MET A 196 -11.59 0.96 22.70
C MET A 196 -12.14 -0.46 22.75
N GLN A 197 -13.37 -0.60 23.24
CA GLN A 197 -14.08 -1.88 23.20
C GLN A 197 -14.51 -2.23 21.77
N MET A 198 -14.15 -3.43 21.34
CA MET A 198 -14.51 -3.96 20.04
C MET A 198 -15.49 -5.12 20.21
N TYR A 199 -16.71 -4.94 19.74
CA TYR A 199 -17.74 -5.96 19.79
C TYR A 199 -17.65 -6.83 18.54
N GLY A 200 -17.45 -8.14 18.74
CA GLY A 200 -17.43 -9.16 17.70
C GLY A 200 -18.51 -10.21 17.95
N GLU A 201 -18.30 -11.42 17.43
CA GLU A 201 -19.22 -12.55 17.59
C GLU A 201 -19.19 -13.18 19.01
N GLY A 202 -18.19 -12.84 19.82
CA GLY A 202 -18.04 -13.35 21.19
C GLY A 202 -18.96 -12.69 22.21
N LEU A 203 -19.17 -13.35 23.35
CA LEU A 203 -19.98 -12.82 24.46
C LEU A 203 -19.31 -11.64 25.16
N TYR A 204 -18.02 -11.55 25.11
CA TYR A 204 -17.22 -10.48 25.72
C TYR A 204 -16.49 -9.67 24.65
N PRO A 205 -16.42 -8.34 24.80
CA PRO A 205 -15.69 -7.50 23.86
C PRO A 205 -14.18 -7.74 23.94
N GLY A 206 -13.50 -7.66 22.80
CA GLY A 206 -12.07 -7.43 22.76
C GLY A 206 -11.73 -5.96 23.00
N TYR A 207 -10.45 -5.65 23.13
CA TYR A 207 -9.98 -4.29 23.25
C TYR A 207 -8.98 -3.99 22.12
N TYR A 208 -9.11 -2.77 21.55
CA TYR A 208 -8.17 -2.23 20.60
C TYR A 208 -7.50 -1.01 21.22
N GLU A 209 -6.17 -1.06 21.36
CA GLU A 209 -5.37 -0.03 21.99
C GLU A 209 -4.52 0.70 20.97
N TYR A 210 -4.57 2.03 21.00
CA TYR A 210 -3.81 2.89 20.11
C TYR A 210 -3.53 4.24 20.76
N LYS A 211 -2.56 4.96 20.24
CA LYS A 211 -2.21 6.29 20.72
C LYS A 211 -3.26 7.31 20.30
N TYR A 212 -3.85 7.99 21.29
CA TYR A 212 -4.92 8.96 21.07
C TYR A 212 -4.80 10.13 22.02
N PRO A 213 -4.36 11.32 21.58
CA PRO A 213 -4.24 12.50 22.42
C PRO A 213 -5.63 13.13 22.58
N LYS A 214 -6.16 13.10 23.81
CA LYS A 214 -7.34 13.90 24.15
C LYS A 214 -6.94 15.38 24.34
N ALA A 215 -7.93 16.28 24.37
CA ALA A 215 -7.71 17.70 24.58
C ALA A 215 -6.83 17.97 25.80
N GLY A 216 -5.77 18.77 25.63
CA GLY A 216 -4.79 19.10 26.66
C GLY A 216 -3.71 18.05 26.92
N GLN A 217 -3.73 16.91 26.20
CA GLN A 217 -2.68 15.91 26.27
C GLN A 217 -1.57 16.17 25.23
N LYS A 218 -0.44 15.47 25.40
CA LYS A 218 0.69 15.57 24.46
C LYS A 218 0.34 14.91 23.13
N ASN A 219 0.73 15.56 22.05
CA ASN A 219 0.76 15.01 20.70
C ASN A 219 2.10 14.32 20.43
N SER A 220 2.17 13.58 19.32
CA SER A 220 3.40 13.04 18.80
C SER A 220 4.43 14.14 18.51
N LYS A 221 5.69 13.83 18.69
CA LYS A 221 6.81 14.68 18.22
C LYS A 221 7.17 14.27 16.81
N VAL A 222 7.52 15.25 16.01
CA VAL A 222 7.92 15.08 14.60
C VAL A 222 9.35 15.58 14.45
#